data_bc39c997df069c8bcc4269a0972ab0a7
#
_entry.id   bc39c997df069c8bcc4269a0972ab0a7
#
_cell.length_a   1.000
_cell.length_b   1.000
_cell.length_c   1.000
_cell.angle_alpha   90.00
_cell.angle_beta   90.00
_cell.angle_gamma   90.00
#
_symmetry.space_group_name_H-M   'P 1'
#
loop_
_entity.id
_entity.type
_entity.pdbx_description
1 polymer ?
#
loop_
_entity_poly.entity_id
_entity_poly.type
_entity_poly.pdbx_seq_one_letter_code
_entity_poly.pdbx_strand_id
1 'polypeptide(L)'
;ANAMGSEVAVRKGLGTVILDARRGICPPPSVRYTFPALVTTDANIEKDPEMVRAAVRAIVNVQKALKEDPSRATAVGERLFPAMEAGIIAGLIERDLPFYDPAISEDAVKGMNAFAKDIGLLTEDVTYDQVVATQFSGIWTD
;
A
#
# COMPACT_ATOMS: atom_id res chain seq x y z
N ALA A 1 -10.87 -8.31 5.27
CA ALA A 1 -9.97 -9.39 4.84
C ALA A 1 -8.83 -8.79 4.02
N ASN A 2 -7.66 -9.44 4.02
CA ASN A 2 -6.59 -9.05 3.11
C ASN A 2 -6.91 -9.47 1.66
N ALA A 3 -6.22 -8.89 0.69
CA ALA A 3 -6.51 -9.12 -0.74
C ALA A 3 -6.47 -10.61 -1.13
N MET A 4 -5.50 -11.38 -0.64
CA MET A 4 -5.35 -12.79 -0.95
C MET A 4 -6.52 -13.62 -0.40
N GLY A 5 -6.87 -13.44 0.87
CA GLY A 5 -7.95 -14.20 1.50
C GLY A 5 -9.31 -13.93 0.89
N SER A 6 -9.61 -12.67 0.55
CA SER A 6 -10.86 -12.31 -0.12
C SER A 6 -10.94 -12.89 -1.52
N GLU A 7 -9.86 -12.87 -2.29
CA GLU A 7 -9.82 -13.44 -3.64
C GLU A 7 -10.04 -14.94 -3.63
N VAL A 8 -9.39 -15.67 -2.71
CA VAL A 8 -9.61 -17.12 -2.54
C VAL A 8 -11.07 -17.42 -2.21
N ALA A 9 -11.69 -16.64 -1.30
CA ALA A 9 -13.09 -16.83 -0.93
C ALA A 9 -14.03 -16.62 -2.13
N VAL A 10 -13.81 -15.55 -2.91
CA VAL A 10 -14.62 -15.26 -4.11
C VAL A 10 -14.45 -16.37 -5.16
N ARG A 11 -13.23 -16.79 -5.48
CA ARG A 11 -12.96 -17.84 -6.46
C ARG A 11 -13.56 -19.20 -6.07
N LYS A 12 -13.64 -19.48 -4.79
CA LYS A 12 -14.27 -20.70 -4.26
C LYS A 12 -15.80 -20.57 -4.09
N GLY A 13 -16.40 -19.45 -4.43
CA GLY A 13 -17.82 -19.20 -4.23
C GLY A 13 -18.25 -19.11 -2.76
N LEU A 14 -17.31 -18.87 -1.85
CA LEU A 14 -17.52 -18.81 -0.39
C LEU A 14 -17.94 -17.41 0.09
N GLY A 15 -17.84 -16.40 -0.77
CA GLY A 15 -18.15 -15.03 -0.40
C GLY A 15 -18.21 -14.08 -1.59
N THR A 16 -18.76 -12.88 -1.32
CA THR A 16 -18.82 -11.77 -2.27
C THR A 16 -18.19 -10.53 -1.65
N VAL A 17 -17.49 -9.73 -2.48
CA VAL A 17 -16.95 -8.44 -2.04
C VAL A 17 -18.10 -7.45 -1.90
N ILE A 18 -18.31 -6.95 -0.69
CA ILE A 18 -19.36 -5.96 -0.37
C ILE A 18 -18.78 -4.55 -0.36
N LEU A 19 -17.54 -4.41 0.16
CA LEU A 19 -16.82 -3.15 0.28
C LEU A 19 -15.45 -3.29 -0.39
N ASP A 20 -15.10 -2.35 -1.26
CA ASP A 20 -13.78 -2.24 -1.87
C ASP A 20 -13.36 -0.77 -1.87
N ALA A 21 -12.57 -0.37 -0.88
CA ALA A 21 -12.13 1.01 -0.69
C ALA A 21 -11.34 1.55 -1.89
N ARG A 22 -10.55 0.70 -2.55
CA ARG A 22 -9.76 1.09 -3.74
C ARG A 22 -10.64 1.51 -4.91
N ARG A 23 -11.81 0.91 -5.05
CA ARG A 23 -12.79 1.21 -6.10
C ARG A 23 -13.80 2.27 -5.70
N GLY A 24 -13.64 2.86 -4.51
CA GLY A 24 -14.62 3.81 -3.97
C GLY A 24 -15.94 3.15 -3.51
N ILE A 25 -15.99 1.82 -3.44
CA ILE A 25 -17.16 1.09 -2.93
C ILE A 25 -17.02 0.96 -1.41
N CYS A 26 -17.11 2.09 -0.73
CA CYS A 26 -16.96 2.19 0.72
C CYS A 26 -17.51 3.54 1.23
N PRO A 27 -17.68 3.74 2.54
CA PRO A 27 -17.98 5.05 3.11
C PRO A 27 -16.95 6.10 2.66
N PRO A 28 -17.37 7.32 2.29
CA PRO A 28 -16.50 8.33 1.71
C PRO A 28 -15.20 8.60 2.47
N PRO A 29 -15.14 8.63 3.81
CA PRO A 29 -13.88 8.84 4.54
C PRO A 29 -12.83 7.75 4.26
N SER A 30 -13.26 6.51 4.03
CA SER A 30 -12.36 5.35 3.84
C SER A 30 -11.58 5.39 2.52
N VAL A 31 -12.01 6.17 1.55
CA VAL A 31 -11.31 6.35 0.26
C VAL A 31 -9.95 7.03 0.45
N ARG A 32 -9.80 7.79 1.54
CA ARG A 32 -8.59 8.55 1.85
C ARG A 32 -7.60 7.78 2.72
N TYR A 33 -7.94 6.56 3.14
CA TYR A 33 -7.04 5.75 3.95
C TYR A 33 -5.98 5.11 3.08
N THR A 34 -4.73 5.12 3.57
CA THR A 34 -3.62 4.41 2.93
C THR A 34 -3.17 3.25 3.80
N PHE A 35 -2.94 2.11 3.16
CA PHE A 35 -2.40 0.91 3.78
C PHE A 35 -2.09 -0.12 2.69
N PRO A 36 -0.93 -0.77 2.68
CA PRO A 36 0.21 -0.67 3.59
C PRO A 36 1.16 0.48 3.27
N ALA A 37 2.08 0.79 4.19
CA ALA A 37 3.14 1.76 4.00
C ALA A 37 4.49 1.19 4.45
N LEU A 38 5.58 1.68 3.85
CA LEU A 38 6.92 1.46 4.37
C LEU A 38 7.12 2.36 5.59
N VAL A 39 7.45 1.77 6.73
CA VAL A 39 7.63 2.50 7.99
C VAL A 39 9.02 2.25 8.56
N THR A 40 9.57 3.26 9.24
CA THR A 40 10.83 3.19 9.98
C THR A 40 10.81 4.17 11.15
N THR A 41 11.85 4.20 11.95
CA THR A 41 12.00 5.15 13.06
C THR A 41 12.92 6.30 12.67
N ASP A 42 12.79 7.46 13.34
CA ASP A 42 13.69 8.60 13.16
C ASP A 42 15.14 8.21 13.46
N ALA A 43 15.38 7.41 14.49
CA ALA A 43 16.70 6.90 14.82
C ALA A 43 17.33 6.09 13.67
N ASN A 44 16.56 5.32 12.92
CA ASN A 44 17.06 4.61 11.73
C ASN A 44 17.35 5.58 10.59
N ILE A 45 16.52 6.60 10.41
CA ILE A 45 16.73 7.63 9.39
C ILE A 45 18.03 8.40 9.68
N GLU A 46 18.24 8.79 10.93
CA GLU A 46 19.45 9.49 11.36
C GLU A 46 20.72 8.63 11.23
N LYS A 47 20.63 7.36 11.62
CA LYS A 47 21.74 6.43 11.60
C LYS A 47 22.21 6.06 10.20
N ASP A 48 21.26 5.80 9.29
CA ASP A 48 21.56 5.35 7.93
C ASP A 48 20.50 5.84 6.94
N PRO A 49 20.52 7.12 6.57
CA PRO A 49 19.58 7.69 5.61
C PRO A 49 19.68 7.07 4.22
N GLU A 50 20.85 6.54 3.83
CA GLU A 50 21.03 5.91 2.54
C GLU A 50 20.34 4.54 2.46
N MET A 51 20.32 3.78 3.54
CA MET A 51 19.53 2.55 3.62
C MET A 51 18.05 2.84 3.47
N VAL A 52 17.52 3.87 4.15
CA VAL A 52 16.13 4.28 4.02
C VAL A 52 15.82 4.74 2.60
N ARG A 53 16.69 5.57 2.00
CA ARG A 53 16.59 6.01 0.60
C ARG A 53 16.55 4.84 -0.37
N ALA A 54 17.41 3.84 -0.16
CA ALA A 54 17.45 2.64 -0.99
C ALA A 54 16.13 1.82 -0.88
N ALA A 55 15.59 1.69 0.33
CA ALA A 55 14.30 1.00 0.55
C ALA A 55 13.13 1.71 -0.15
N VAL A 56 13.02 3.05 -0.02
CA VAL A 56 12.01 3.84 -0.74
C VAL A 56 12.15 3.66 -2.25
N ARG A 57 13.38 3.80 -2.78
CA ARG A 57 13.67 3.61 -4.21
C ARG A 57 13.29 2.22 -4.71
N ALA A 58 13.52 1.18 -3.90
CA ALA A 58 13.16 -0.19 -4.25
C ALA A 58 11.64 -0.33 -4.46
N ILE A 59 10.82 0.23 -3.55
CA ILE A 59 9.35 0.21 -3.69
C ILE A 59 8.89 0.98 -4.94
N VAL A 60 9.42 2.18 -5.15
CA VAL A 60 9.09 3.00 -6.33
C VAL A 60 9.44 2.25 -7.63
N ASN A 61 10.65 1.70 -7.70
CA ASN A 61 11.10 0.96 -8.88
C ASN A 61 10.27 -0.30 -9.15
N VAL A 62 9.87 -1.03 -8.11
CA VAL A 62 8.98 -2.19 -8.26
C VAL A 62 7.62 -1.76 -8.80
N GLN A 63 7.03 -0.69 -8.28
CA GLN A 63 5.75 -0.18 -8.78
C GLN A 63 5.85 0.26 -10.26
N LYS A 64 6.92 0.96 -10.65
CA LYS A 64 7.19 1.33 -12.05
C LYS A 64 7.34 0.08 -12.93
N ALA A 65 8.15 -0.89 -12.50
CA ALA A 65 8.38 -2.13 -13.25
C ALA A 65 7.09 -2.97 -13.43
N LEU A 66 6.21 -2.99 -12.43
CA LEU A 66 4.93 -3.68 -12.53
C LEU A 66 3.91 -2.93 -13.42
N LYS A 67 3.97 -1.59 -13.48
CA LYS A 67 3.17 -0.80 -14.42
C LYS A 67 3.59 -1.06 -15.88
N GLU A 68 4.88 -1.31 -16.12
CA GLU A 68 5.39 -1.67 -17.44
C GLU A 68 5.07 -3.11 -17.82
N ASP A 69 5.24 -4.04 -16.87
CA ASP A 69 5.09 -5.49 -17.11
C ASP A 69 4.62 -6.21 -15.83
N PRO A 70 3.30 -6.41 -15.65
CA PRO A 70 2.75 -7.12 -14.50
C PRO A 70 3.20 -8.58 -14.38
N SER A 71 3.66 -9.20 -15.50
CA SER A 71 4.09 -10.61 -15.51
C SER A 71 5.32 -10.87 -14.64
N ARG A 72 6.11 -9.83 -14.35
CA ARG A 72 7.25 -9.91 -13.41
C ARG A 72 6.83 -10.39 -12.02
N ALA A 73 5.62 -10.02 -11.58
CA ALA A 73 5.08 -10.50 -10.31
C ALA A 73 4.75 -11.99 -10.34
N THR A 74 4.28 -12.51 -11.48
CA THR A 74 4.02 -13.94 -11.65
C THR A 74 5.29 -14.76 -11.49
N ALA A 75 6.38 -14.35 -12.13
CA ALA A 75 7.67 -15.02 -12.02
C ALA A 75 8.22 -15.05 -10.58
N VAL A 76 8.01 -13.99 -9.82
CA VAL A 76 8.35 -13.95 -8.39
C VAL A 76 7.38 -14.83 -7.59
N GLY A 77 6.09 -14.77 -7.89
CA GLY A 77 5.05 -15.59 -7.26
C GLY A 77 5.31 -17.08 -7.39
N GLU A 78 5.60 -17.55 -8.58
CA GLU A 78 5.90 -18.96 -8.86
C GLU A 78 7.11 -19.48 -8.07
N ARG A 79 8.07 -18.62 -7.78
CA ARG A 79 9.28 -18.99 -7.03
C ARG A 79 9.09 -18.98 -5.51
N LEU A 80 8.22 -18.10 -4.99
CA LEU A 80 8.12 -17.82 -3.55
C LEU A 80 6.84 -18.35 -2.90
N PHE A 81 5.81 -18.68 -3.70
CA PHE A 81 4.49 -19.04 -3.20
C PHE A 81 4.02 -20.39 -3.78
N PRO A 82 3.10 -21.11 -3.12
CA PRO A 82 2.45 -22.27 -3.70
C PRO A 82 1.76 -21.93 -5.03
N ALA A 83 1.70 -22.88 -5.95
CA ALA A 83 1.21 -22.67 -7.33
C ALA A 83 -0.19 -22.04 -7.41
N MET A 84 -1.10 -22.40 -6.47
CA MET A 84 -2.43 -21.82 -6.41
C MET A 84 -2.40 -20.31 -6.08
N GLU A 85 -1.50 -19.92 -5.17
CA GLU A 85 -1.35 -18.51 -4.76
C GLU A 85 -0.64 -17.70 -5.84
N ALA A 86 0.36 -18.28 -6.52
CA ALA A 86 1.06 -17.64 -7.64
C ALA A 86 0.08 -17.19 -8.74
N GLY A 87 -0.86 -18.07 -9.12
CA GLY A 87 -1.89 -17.74 -10.11
C GLY A 87 -2.90 -16.67 -9.67
N ILE A 88 -3.10 -16.52 -8.35
CA ILE A 88 -3.94 -15.46 -7.78
C ILE A 88 -3.20 -14.13 -7.77
N ILE A 89 -1.90 -14.12 -7.44
CA ILE A 89 -1.07 -12.93 -7.33
C ILE A 89 -1.07 -12.12 -8.63
N ALA A 90 -0.89 -12.76 -9.77
CA ALA A 90 -0.90 -12.06 -11.07
C ALA A 90 -2.19 -11.27 -11.29
N GLY A 91 -3.35 -11.92 -11.12
CA GLY A 91 -4.64 -11.24 -11.28
C GLY A 91 -4.91 -10.16 -10.23
N LEU A 92 -4.39 -10.33 -9.00
CA LEU A 92 -4.47 -9.28 -7.99
C LEU A 92 -3.65 -8.05 -8.38
N ILE A 93 -2.44 -8.25 -8.89
CA ILE A 93 -1.57 -7.15 -9.31
C ILE A 93 -2.17 -6.41 -10.49
N GLU A 94 -2.60 -7.09 -11.54
CA GLU A 94 -3.25 -6.46 -12.69
C GLU A 94 -4.48 -5.62 -12.28
N ARG A 95 -5.32 -6.16 -11.40
CA ARG A 95 -6.50 -5.46 -10.89
C ARG A 95 -6.15 -4.23 -10.06
N ASP A 96 -5.11 -4.32 -9.21
CA ASP A 96 -4.78 -3.30 -8.23
C ASP A 96 -3.74 -2.28 -8.75
N LEU A 97 -3.09 -2.57 -9.87
CA LEU A 97 -2.06 -1.74 -10.50
C LEU A 97 -2.48 -0.27 -10.75
N PRO A 98 -3.73 0.04 -11.19
CA PRO A 98 -4.17 1.41 -11.36
C PRO A 98 -4.18 2.25 -10.07
N PHE A 99 -4.15 1.59 -8.91
CA PHE A 99 -4.18 2.23 -7.59
C PHE A 99 -2.80 2.28 -6.91
N TYR A 100 -1.75 1.80 -7.60
CA TYR A 100 -0.39 1.88 -7.08
C TYR A 100 0.12 3.30 -7.17
N ASP A 101 0.25 3.92 -6.00
CA ASP A 101 0.82 5.25 -5.81
C ASP A 101 1.94 5.15 -4.76
N PRO A 102 3.19 5.50 -5.10
CA PRO A 102 4.28 5.47 -4.14
C PRO A 102 4.22 6.63 -3.15
N ALA A 103 3.47 7.69 -3.45
CA ALA A 103 3.35 8.86 -2.60
C ALA A 103 2.35 8.66 -1.46
N ILE A 104 2.64 9.24 -0.31
CA ILE A 104 1.68 9.42 0.77
C ILE A 104 1.18 10.87 0.70
N SER A 105 -0.11 11.06 0.41
CA SER A 105 -0.70 12.40 0.31
C SER A 105 -1.06 12.98 1.67
N GLU A 106 -1.14 14.32 1.77
CA GLU A 106 -1.69 14.98 2.95
C GLU A 106 -3.12 14.53 3.25
N ASP A 107 -3.93 14.28 2.21
CA ASP A 107 -5.30 13.81 2.38
C ASP A 107 -5.37 12.41 2.99
N ALA A 108 -4.40 11.53 2.69
CA ALA A 108 -4.28 10.23 3.35
C ALA A 108 -3.99 10.40 4.85
N VAL A 109 -3.06 11.29 5.21
CA VAL A 109 -2.74 11.58 6.62
C VAL A 109 -3.94 12.19 7.33
N LYS A 110 -4.65 13.14 6.72
CA LYS A 110 -5.90 13.70 7.28
C LYS A 110 -6.98 12.62 7.49
N GLY A 111 -7.14 11.72 6.54
CA GLY A 111 -8.08 10.60 6.65
C GLY A 111 -7.72 9.65 7.80
N MET A 112 -6.44 9.32 7.93
CA MET A 112 -5.95 8.46 9.02
C MET A 112 -6.05 9.13 10.39
N ASN A 113 -5.80 10.45 10.50
CA ASN A 113 -6.04 11.21 11.73
C ASN A 113 -7.52 11.14 12.15
N ALA A 114 -8.44 11.38 11.21
CA ALA A 114 -9.87 11.30 11.50
C ALA A 114 -10.24 9.90 12.00
N PHE A 115 -9.81 8.85 11.32
CA PHE A 115 -10.05 7.47 11.73
C PHE A 115 -9.46 7.16 13.11
N ALA A 116 -8.21 7.56 13.36
CA ALA A 116 -7.53 7.29 14.63
C ALA A 116 -8.19 8.02 15.82
N LYS A 117 -8.74 9.21 15.59
CA LYS A 117 -9.55 9.93 16.60
C LYS A 117 -10.89 9.26 16.84
N ASP A 118 -11.59 8.85 15.79
CA ASP A 118 -12.89 8.16 15.90
C ASP A 118 -12.81 6.88 16.72
N ILE A 119 -11.69 6.15 16.62
CA ILE A 119 -11.48 4.91 17.41
C ILE A 119 -10.72 5.13 18.73
N GLY A 120 -10.42 6.38 19.09
CA GLY A 120 -9.79 6.74 20.36
C GLY A 120 -8.28 6.47 20.45
N LEU A 121 -7.59 6.27 19.32
CA LEU A 121 -6.12 6.11 19.29
C LEU A 121 -5.39 7.45 19.36
N LEU A 122 -5.98 8.52 18.85
CA LEU A 122 -5.45 9.87 18.92
C LEU A 122 -6.44 10.80 19.62
N THR A 123 -5.94 11.78 20.35
CA THR A 123 -6.70 12.89 20.90
C THR A 123 -6.57 14.15 20.05
N GLU A 124 -5.46 14.32 19.35
CA GLU A 124 -5.13 15.44 18.51
C GLU A 124 -4.61 14.97 17.15
N ASP A 125 -4.65 15.85 16.14
CA ASP A 125 -4.08 15.54 14.82
C ASP A 125 -2.55 15.56 14.88
N VAL A 126 -1.93 14.59 14.20
CA VAL A 126 -0.50 14.64 13.88
C VAL A 126 -0.33 15.31 12.51
N THR A 127 0.70 16.13 12.36
CA THR A 127 0.95 16.81 11.10
C THR A 127 1.56 15.87 10.06
N TYR A 128 1.45 16.25 8.78
CA TYR A 128 2.03 15.49 7.67
C TYR A 128 3.53 15.24 7.89
N ASP A 129 4.30 16.29 8.21
CA ASP A 129 5.75 16.20 8.41
C ASP A 129 6.18 15.41 9.66
N GLN A 130 5.28 15.21 10.62
CA GLN A 130 5.55 14.37 11.78
C GLN A 130 5.48 12.86 11.47
N VAL A 131 4.73 12.47 10.44
CA VAL A 131 4.47 11.05 10.14
C VAL A 131 4.98 10.62 8.77
N VAL A 132 5.29 11.55 7.90
CA VAL A 132 5.84 11.28 6.56
C VAL A 132 7.26 11.82 6.47
N ALA A 133 8.21 10.95 6.14
CA ALA A 133 9.61 11.30 5.96
C ALA A 133 9.83 12.08 4.64
N THR A 134 9.37 13.33 4.63
CA THR A 134 9.30 14.22 3.44
C THR A 134 10.66 14.50 2.79
N GLN A 135 11.76 14.31 3.53
CA GLN A 135 13.13 14.42 3.00
C GLN A 135 13.43 13.38 1.90
N PHE A 136 12.60 12.36 1.73
CA PHE A 136 12.71 11.37 0.66
C PHE A 136 11.69 11.57 -0.46
N SER A 137 10.87 12.62 -0.41
CA SER A 137 9.76 12.86 -1.35
C SER A 137 10.21 12.93 -2.82
N GLY A 138 11.38 13.46 -3.12
CA GLY A 138 11.92 13.50 -4.47
C GLY A 138 12.14 12.12 -5.13
N ILE A 139 12.00 11.01 -4.36
CA ILE A 139 12.13 9.66 -4.94
C ILE A 139 10.80 9.14 -5.49
N TRP A 140 9.68 9.52 -4.88
CA TRP A 140 8.36 9.03 -5.29
C TRP A 140 7.58 10.01 -6.19
N THR A 141 8.12 11.21 -6.42
CA THR A 141 7.53 12.20 -7.33
C THR A 141 8.12 12.18 -8.74
N ASP A 142 9.23 11.49 -8.95
CA ASP A 142 9.87 11.25 -10.26
C ASP A 142 9.22 10.04 -10.96
#